data_578e8eaf88c3fc1b82d87e4d159d2273
#
_entry.id   578e8eaf88c3fc1b82d87e4d159d2273
#
_cell.length_a   1.000
_cell.length_b   1.000
_cell.length_c   1.000
_cell.angle_alpha   90.00
_cell.angle_beta   90.00
_cell.angle_gamma   90.00
#
_symmetry.space_group_name_H-M   'P 1'
#
loop_
_entity.id
_entity.type
_entity.pdbx_description
1 polymer ?
#
loop_
_entity_poly.entity_id
_entity_poly.type
_entity_poly.pdbx_seq_one_letter_code
_entity_poly.pdbx_strand_id
1 'polypeptide(L)'
;MLPLPNSLGFSLYLSTFAGQWSTLAGWTGTGTPVFLSLHISEEFDETYCRRAEEVCCMLAYHGFRVIADVSRKTMEQFGCADLVELAKQLELWALRIDYGFTRNEISAMAEKMPIVLNASTVTAEDTAVIAGRGREVYAMHNFYPRPETGLDEDYLLATTRTLQSAGLKVLAFIPGDEWLRGPVFEGLPTLEAHRGMLPSAAFADLAIRYGMDGIFVADPGLSRTEANRIRMFCQETKVDRKSVV
;
A
#
# COMPACT_ATOMS: atom_id res chain seq x y z
N MET A 1 10.06 8.62 -5.94
CA MET A 1 8.74 8.54 -6.61
C MET A 1 8.43 7.08 -6.88
N LEU A 2 7.20 6.60 -6.53
CA LEU A 2 6.77 5.27 -6.95
C LEU A 2 6.80 5.17 -8.48
N PRO A 3 7.06 3.99 -9.08
CA PRO A 3 7.00 3.80 -10.53
C PRO A 3 5.53 3.87 -11.01
N LEU A 4 4.90 5.04 -10.91
CA LEU A 4 3.52 5.32 -11.29
C LEU A 4 3.47 5.88 -12.72
N PRO A 5 2.37 5.76 -13.45
CA PRO A 5 1.07 5.24 -13.06
C PRO A 5 0.93 3.71 -13.24
N ASN A 6 -0.04 3.13 -12.51
CA ASN A 6 -0.43 1.72 -12.59
C ASN A 6 0.69 0.73 -12.20
N SER A 7 1.39 0.97 -11.08
CA SER A 7 2.33 -0.01 -10.55
C SER A 7 1.63 -1.05 -9.70
N LEU A 8 1.99 -2.32 -9.92
CA LEU A 8 1.61 -3.39 -9.00
C LEU A 8 2.50 -3.36 -7.76
N GLY A 9 1.88 -3.40 -6.59
CA GLY A 9 2.51 -3.59 -5.29
C GLY A 9 2.00 -4.84 -4.60
N PHE A 10 2.61 -5.18 -3.47
CA PHE A 10 2.25 -6.36 -2.68
C PHE A 10 2.10 -6.00 -1.22
N SER A 11 1.12 -6.61 -0.53
CA SER A 11 1.05 -6.58 0.92
C SER A 11 1.82 -7.74 1.51
N LEU A 12 2.57 -7.46 2.57
CA LEU A 12 3.33 -8.46 3.31
C LEU A 12 2.87 -8.53 4.76
N TYR A 13 3.02 -9.72 5.30
CA TYR A 13 2.70 -10.03 6.68
C TYR A 13 3.90 -10.73 7.30
N LEU A 14 4.41 -10.22 8.42
CA LEU A 14 5.62 -10.75 9.06
C LEU A 14 5.47 -12.23 9.42
N SER A 15 4.27 -12.65 9.82
CA SER A 15 3.96 -14.04 10.18
C SER A 15 4.05 -15.02 9.00
N THR A 16 3.84 -14.56 7.78
CA THR A 16 3.80 -15.41 6.57
C THR A 16 4.87 -15.07 5.54
N PHE A 17 5.78 -14.17 5.86
CA PHE A 17 6.77 -13.63 4.94
C PHE A 17 7.60 -14.69 4.20
N ALA A 18 8.07 -15.72 4.90
CA ALA A 18 8.87 -16.79 4.29
C ALA A 18 8.15 -17.46 3.11
N GLY A 19 6.84 -17.70 3.23
CA GLY A 19 6.02 -18.25 2.15
C GLY A 19 5.76 -17.26 1.01
N GLN A 20 5.65 -15.96 1.34
CA GLN A 20 5.39 -14.91 0.33
C GLN A 20 6.63 -14.58 -0.52
N TRP A 21 7.83 -14.90 -0.05
CA TRP A 21 9.06 -14.58 -0.76
C TRP A 21 9.12 -15.15 -2.18
N SER A 22 8.58 -16.34 -2.40
CA SER A 22 8.54 -16.96 -3.74
C SER A 22 7.79 -16.11 -4.77
N THR A 23 6.72 -15.42 -4.36
CA THR A 23 5.96 -14.50 -5.20
C THR A 23 6.76 -13.22 -5.47
N LEU A 24 7.47 -12.71 -4.47
CA LEU A 24 8.23 -11.46 -4.55
C LEU A 24 9.53 -11.60 -5.34
N ALA A 25 10.17 -12.76 -5.33
CA ALA A 25 11.49 -12.97 -5.94
C ALA A 25 11.55 -12.57 -7.42
N GLY A 26 10.43 -12.68 -8.15
CA GLY A 26 10.32 -12.24 -9.54
C GLY A 26 10.24 -10.70 -9.75
N TRP A 27 10.26 -9.91 -8.66
CA TRP A 27 10.10 -8.45 -8.67
C TRP A 27 11.29 -7.71 -8.08
N THR A 28 12.36 -8.41 -7.76
CA THR A 28 13.60 -7.81 -7.22
C THR A 28 14.22 -6.79 -8.18
N GLY A 29 14.81 -5.73 -7.65
CA GLY A 29 15.51 -4.70 -8.42
C GLY A 29 14.61 -3.78 -9.26
N THR A 30 13.28 -3.92 -9.17
CA THR A 30 12.33 -3.15 -9.99
C THR A 30 11.78 -1.89 -9.31
N GLY A 31 12.10 -1.67 -8.04
CA GLY A 31 11.49 -0.62 -7.22
C GLY A 31 10.03 -0.88 -6.88
N THR A 32 9.59 -2.14 -6.97
CA THR A 32 8.22 -2.55 -6.67
C THR A 32 7.83 -2.15 -5.26
N PRO A 33 6.68 -1.47 -5.06
CA PRO A 33 6.24 -1.10 -3.73
C PRO A 33 5.69 -2.29 -2.96
N VAL A 34 5.99 -2.32 -1.66
CA VAL A 34 5.51 -3.32 -0.71
C VAL A 34 4.84 -2.61 0.45
N PHE A 35 3.65 -3.03 0.80
CA PHE A 35 2.92 -2.56 1.98
C PHE A 35 3.10 -3.55 3.12
N LEU A 36 3.52 -3.06 4.29
CA LEU A 36 3.74 -3.84 5.50
C LEU A 36 3.09 -3.14 6.68
N SER A 37 2.17 -3.79 7.38
CA SER A 37 1.58 -3.23 8.61
C SER A 37 2.46 -3.52 9.82
N LEU A 38 2.88 -2.46 10.53
CA LEU A 38 3.68 -2.56 11.76
C LEU A 38 2.86 -2.33 13.04
N HIS A 39 1.55 -2.51 12.99
CA HIS A 39 0.68 -2.40 14.18
C HIS A 39 -0.36 -3.52 14.30
N ILE A 40 -0.17 -4.63 13.61
CA ILE A 40 -1.01 -5.83 13.75
C ILE A 40 -0.67 -6.49 15.08
N SER A 41 -1.51 -6.28 16.09
CA SER A 41 -1.27 -6.76 17.46
C SER A 41 -1.18 -8.28 17.57
N GLU A 42 -1.84 -9.01 16.69
CA GLU A 42 -1.82 -10.47 16.63
C GLU A 42 -0.44 -11.03 16.21
N GLU A 43 0.42 -10.20 15.62
CA GLU A 43 1.78 -10.58 15.23
C GLU A 43 2.83 -10.24 16.31
N PHE A 44 2.45 -9.54 17.39
CA PHE A 44 3.38 -9.08 18.42
C PHE A 44 3.83 -10.23 19.33
N ASP A 45 5.12 -10.49 19.33
CA ASP A 45 5.84 -11.39 20.22
C ASP A 45 7.22 -10.80 20.58
N GLU A 46 7.99 -11.49 21.40
CA GLU A 46 9.34 -11.04 21.83
C GLU A 46 10.33 -10.85 20.67
N THR A 47 10.07 -11.44 19.51
CA THR A 47 10.94 -11.38 18.32
C THR A 47 10.44 -10.39 17.27
N TYR A 48 9.27 -9.79 17.48
CA TYR A 48 8.57 -8.98 16.48
C TYR A 48 9.43 -7.86 15.89
N CYS A 49 10.01 -7.01 16.74
CA CYS A 49 10.84 -5.88 16.29
C CYS A 49 12.05 -6.33 15.46
N ARG A 50 12.76 -7.37 15.92
CA ARG A 50 13.88 -7.93 15.19
C ARG A 50 13.44 -8.52 13.85
N ARG A 51 12.35 -9.27 13.83
CA ARG A 51 11.80 -9.85 12.58
C ARG A 51 11.36 -8.76 11.59
N ALA A 52 10.76 -7.67 12.07
CA ALA A 52 10.40 -6.53 11.25
C ALA A 52 11.65 -5.86 10.63
N GLU A 53 12.70 -5.65 11.42
CA GLU A 53 13.96 -5.10 10.96
C GLU A 53 14.62 -6.00 9.90
N GLU A 54 14.76 -7.30 10.16
CA GLU A 54 15.33 -8.27 9.21
C GLU A 54 14.56 -8.27 7.88
N VAL A 55 13.22 -8.27 7.93
CA VAL A 55 12.37 -8.28 6.72
C VAL A 55 12.48 -6.95 5.96
N CYS A 56 12.41 -5.81 6.63
CA CYS A 56 12.49 -4.51 5.98
C CYS A 56 13.86 -4.30 5.32
N CYS A 57 14.96 -4.59 6.02
CA CYS A 57 16.32 -4.50 5.46
C CYS A 57 16.52 -5.46 4.28
N MET A 58 15.97 -6.69 4.36
CA MET A 58 16.04 -7.63 3.24
C MET A 58 15.27 -7.12 2.02
N LEU A 59 14.07 -6.57 2.22
CA LEU A 59 13.28 -5.98 1.13
C LEU A 59 14.01 -4.80 0.47
N ALA A 60 14.57 -3.89 1.27
CA ALA A 60 15.34 -2.75 0.78
C ALA A 60 16.59 -3.21 0.00
N TYR A 61 17.33 -4.17 0.53
CA TYR A 61 18.49 -4.78 -0.14
C TYR A 61 18.12 -5.36 -1.52
N HIS A 62 16.95 -5.98 -1.64
CA HIS A 62 16.44 -6.50 -2.91
C HIS A 62 15.75 -5.45 -3.79
N GLY A 63 15.83 -4.16 -3.44
CA GLY A 63 15.35 -3.06 -4.25
C GLY A 63 13.84 -2.83 -4.22
N PHE A 64 13.15 -3.31 -3.20
CA PHE A 64 11.74 -2.98 -2.94
C PHE A 64 11.62 -1.62 -2.23
N ARG A 65 10.45 -0.99 -2.38
CA ARG A 65 10.09 0.24 -1.66
C ARG A 65 9.05 -0.07 -0.61
N VAL A 66 9.48 -0.12 0.64
CA VAL A 66 8.61 -0.50 1.76
C VAL A 66 7.80 0.70 2.23
N ILE A 67 6.48 0.56 2.21
CA ILE A 67 5.50 1.45 2.84
C ILE A 67 5.07 0.78 4.13
N ALA A 68 5.42 1.32 5.27
CA ALA A 68 5.00 0.77 6.56
C ALA A 68 3.76 1.49 7.10
N ASP A 69 2.75 0.71 7.45
CA ASP A 69 1.55 1.18 8.13
C ASP A 69 1.83 1.29 9.63
N VAL A 70 1.74 2.50 10.16
CA VAL A 70 2.17 2.85 11.52
C VAL A 70 1.11 3.60 12.31
N SER A 71 1.15 3.42 13.62
CA SER A 71 0.31 4.12 14.59
C SER A 71 1.10 4.46 15.86
N ARG A 72 0.48 5.05 16.86
CA ARG A 72 1.10 5.23 18.19
C ARG A 72 1.55 3.91 18.81
N LYS A 73 0.84 2.81 18.57
CA LYS A 73 1.24 1.47 19.03
C LYS A 73 2.58 1.03 18.45
N THR A 74 2.87 1.39 17.20
CA THR A 74 4.18 1.13 16.59
C THR A 74 5.29 1.78 17.38
N MET A 75 5.12 3.04 17.81
CA MET A 75 6.12 3.75 18.63
C MET A 75 6.34 3.05 19.98
N GLU A 76 5.26 2.64 20.62
CA GLU A 76 5.31 1.91 21.90
C GLU A 76 6.03 0.56 21.73
N GLN A 77 5.68 -0.20 20.68
CA GLN A 77 6.24 -1.52 20.41
C GLN A 77 7.74 -1.49 20.10
N PHE A 78 8.18 -0.51 19.33
CA PHE A 78 9.59 -0.33 18.99
C PHE A 78 10.38 0.51 20.01
N GLY A 79 9.72 1.05 21.04
CA GLY A 79 10.36 1.91 22.04
C GLY A 79 10.95 3.18 21.43
N CYS A 80 10.40 3.69 20.33
CA CYS A 80 10.92 4.84 19.61
C CYS A 80 10.12 6.12 19.89
N ALA A 81 10.82 7.25 19.93
CA ALA A 81 10.22 8.57 20.11
C ALA A 81 9.92 9.29 18.79
N ASP A 82 10.54 8.88 17.67
CA ASP A 82 10.42 9.50 16.35
C ASP A 82 10.26 8.41 15.27
N LEU A 83 9.13 8.42 14.56
CA LEU A 83 8.84 7.48 13.46
C LEU A 83 9.74 7.70 12.25
N VAL A 84 10.23 8.91 12.03
CA VAL A 84 11.14 9.18 10.89
C VAL A 84 12.50 8.53 11.15
N GLU A 85 12.99 8.55 12.39
CA GLU A 85 14.22 7.85 12.75
C GLU A 85 14.03 6.33 12.68
N LEU A 86 12.90 5.80 13.17
CA LEU A 86 12.56 4.39 13.00
C LEU A 86 12.50 3.99 11.51
N ALA A 87 11.89 4.83 10.68
CA ALA A 87 11.81 4.60 9.24
C ALA A 87 13.18 4.52 8.58
N LYS A 88 14.14 5.33 9.01
CA LYS A 88 15.53 5.26 8.53
C LYS A 88 16.22 3.96 8.96
N GLN A 89 16.04 3.56 10.24
CA GLN A 89 16.61 2.32 10.77
C GLN A 89 16.08 1.08 10.03
N LEU A 90 14.80 1.07 9.70
CA LEU A 90 14.13 -0.01 8.96
C LEU A 90 14.24 0.15 7.43
N GLU A 91 14.99 1.12 6.92
CA GLU A 91 15.12 1.41 5.48
C GLU A 91 13.77 1.58 4.74
N LEU A 92 12.76 2.15 5.43
CA LEU A 92 11.44 2.37 4.85
C LEU A 92 11.46 3.50 3.82
N TRP A 93 10.77 3.29 2.71
CA TRP A 93 10.58 4.33 1.72
C TRP A 93 9.52 5.35 2.14
N ALA A 94 8.40 4.92 2.75
CA ALA A 94 7.30 5.79 3.19
C ALA A 94 6.64 5.27 4.46
N LEU A 95 6.00 6.19 5.20
CA LEU A 95 5.12 5.86 6.32
C LEU A 95 3.65 6.05 5.90
N ARG A 96 2.83 5.02 6.06
CA ARG A 96 1.38 5.17 6.05
C ARG A 96 0.90 5.46 7.46
N ILE A 97 0.31 6.63 7.61
CA ILE A 97 -0.16 7.09 8.92
C ILE A 97 -1.62 6.66 9.10
N ASP A 98 -1.86 5.76 10.04
CA ASP A 98 -3.21 5.25 10.28
C ASP A 98 -3.95 6.12 11.31
N TYR A 99 -3.60 6.06 12.59
CA TYR A 99 -4.30 6.82 13.64
C TYR A 99 -3.37 7.31 14.75
N GLY A 100 -3.89 8.28 15.55
CA GLY A 100 -3.23 8.75 16.77
C GLY A 100 -2.26 9.91 16.58
N PHE A 101 -2.14 10.48 15.37
CA PHE A 101 -1.28 11.63 15.10
C PHE A 101 -2.09 12.86 14.75
N THR A 102 -1.63 14.00 15.20
CA THR A 102 -2.19 15.30 14.84
C THR A 102 -1.74 15.71 13.44
N ARG A 103 -2.51 16.60 12.80
CA ARG A 103 -2.14 17.21 11.51
C ARG A 103 -0.73 17.80 11.50
N ASN A 104 -0.34 18.47 12.57
CA ASN A 104 0.99 19.09 12.66
C ASN A 104 2.11 18.04 12.70
N GLU A 105 1.92 16.94 13.42
CA GLU A 105 2.89 15.84 13.45
C GLU A 105 3.02 15.18 12.07
N ILE A 106 1.91 14.93 11.39
CA ILE A 106 1.91 14.36 10.05
C ILE A 106 2.61 15.31 9.07
N SER A 107 2.33 16.62 9.12
CA SER A 107 2.99 17.62 8.29
C SER A 107 4.50 17.63 8.51
N ALA A 108 4.95 17.57 9.77
CA ALA A 108 6.36 17.54 10.11
C ALA A 108 7.08 16.27 9.59
N MET A 109 6.39 15.13 9.59
CA MET A 109 6.90 13.90 8.97
C MET A 109 6.94 14.02 7.44
N ALA A 110 5.91 14.61 6.81
CA ALA A 110 5.81 14.80 5.37
C ALA A 110 6.92 15.71 4.79
N GLU A 111 7.44 16.65 5.57
CA GLU A 111 8.60 17.47 5.17
C GLU A 111 9.91 16.66 5.07
N LYS A 112 9.99 15.54 5.81
CA LYS A 112 11.21 14.73 5.91
C LYS A 112 11.23 13.51 4.99
N MET A 113 10.06 12.89 4.76
CA MET A 113 9.95 11.66 3.96
C MET A 113 8.58 11.54 3.30
N PRO A 114 8.40 10.66 2.30
CA PRO A 114 7.09 10.37 1.71
C PRO A 114 6.10 9.86 2.75
N ILE A 115 4.85 10.37 2.68
CA ILE A 115 3.75 9.99 3.57
C ILE A 115 2.58 9.46 2.76
N VAL A 116 1.94 8.43 3.28
CA VAL A 116 0.70 7.87 2.76
C VAL A 116 -0.40 8.11 3.80
N LEU A 117 -1.41 8.88 3.43
CA LEU A 117 -2.57 9.16 4.28
C LEU A 117 -3.61 8.04 4.17
N ASN A 118 -4.34 7.77 5.24
CA ASN A 118 -5.48 6.86 5.19
C ASN A 118 -6.66 7.57 4.50
N ALA A 119 -7.00 7.11 3.28
CA ALA A 119 -8.07 7.72 2.46
C ALA A 119 -9.46 7.70 3.12
N SER A 120 -9.68 6.81 4.09
CA SER A 120 -10.97 6.70 4.79
C SER A 120 -11.13 7.70 5.95
N THR A 121 -10.04 8.30 6.42
CA THR A 121 -10.07 9.17 7.62
C THR A 121 -9.55 10.58 7.37
N VAL A 122 -8.78 10.80 6.29
CA VAL A 122 -8.24 12.12 5.97
C VAL A 122 -9.34 13.09 5.53
N THR A 123 -9.35 14.28 6.09
CA THR A 123 -10.27 15.35 5.67
C THR A 123 -9.69 16.18 4.52
N ALA A 124 -10.55 16.91 3.80
CA ALA A 124 -10.10 17.84 2.76
C ALA A 124 -9.14 18.91 3.31
N GLU A 125 -9.38 19.39 4.55
CA GLU A 125 -8.53 20.37 5.20
C GLU A 125 -7.16 19.79 5.56
N ASP A 126 -7.11 18.55 6.09
CA ASP A 126 -5.85 17.84 6.37
C ASP A 126 -5.05 17.65 5.09
N THR A 127 -5.73 17.21 4.02
CA THR A 127 -5.14 16.99 2.71
C THR A 127 -4.48 18.26 2.17
N ALA A 128 -5.18 19.39 2.20
CA ALA A 128 -4.65 20.66 1.71
C ALA A 128 -3.39 21.12 2.48
N VAL A 129 -3.39 20.99 3.81
CA VAL A 129 -2.25 21.40 4.65
C VAL A 129 -1.05 20.47 4.46
N ILE A 130 -1.27 19.16 4.46
CA ILE A 130 -0.18 18.16 4.39
C ILE A 130 0.42 18.11 2.98
N ALA A 131 -0.43 18.10 1.93
CA ALA A 131 0.03 18.08 0.55
C ALA A 131 0.86 19.34 0.18
N GLY A 132 0.49 20.50 0.72
CA GLY A 132 1.21 21.74 0.48
C GLY A 132 2.60 21.82 1.11
N ARG A 133 2.92 20.95 2.07
CA ARG A 133 4.21 20.93 2.80
C ARG A 133 5.05 19.70 2.49
N GLY A 134 4.43 18.60 2.10
CA GLY A 134 5.10 17.33 1.89
C GLY A 134 5.87 17.26 0.57
N ARG A 135 6.97 16.50 0.55
CA ARG A 135 7.72 16.22 -0.67
C ARG A 135 6.95 15.28 -1.60
N GLU A 136 6.41 14.22 -1.06
CA GLU A 136 5.56 13.25 -1.74
C GLU A 136 4.47 12.78 -0.78
N VAL A 137 3.21 13.10 -1.08
CA VAL A 137 2.06 12.70 -0.29
C VAL A 137 1.13 11.86 -1.15
N TYR A 138 0.76 10.72 -0.61
CA TYR A 138 -0.17 9.77 -1.22
C TYR A 138 -1.39 9.61 -0.32
N ALA A 139 -2.47 9.05 -0.86
CA ALA A 139 -3.58 8.53 -0.08
C ALA A 139 -3.81 7.07 -0.45
N MET A 140 -4.09 6.20 0.52
CA MET A 140 -4.31 4.79 0.30
C MET A 140 -5.63 4.38 0.93
N HIS A 141 -6.53 3.83 0.13
CA HIS A 141 -7.74 3.18 0.62
C HIS A 141 -7.38 1.94 1.45
N ASN A 142 -8.27 1.53 2.34
CA ASN A 142 -8.12 0.29 3.08
C ASN A 142 -8.52 -0.91 2.21
N PHE A 143 -8.10 -2.11 2.62
CA PHE A 143 -8.68 -3.37 2.20
C PHE A 143 -9.61 -3.91 3.28
N TYR A 144 -10.55 -4.76 2.90
CA TYR A 144 -11.62 -5.22 3.79
C TYR A 144 -11.71 -6.75 3.80
N PRO A 145 -11.45 -7.41 4.97
CA PRO A 145 -11.37 -8.87 5.03
C PRO A 145 -12.72 -9.57 5.03
N ARG A 146 -13.78 -8.89 5.47
CA ARG A 146 -15.11 -9.52 5.58
C ARG A 146 -15.96 -9.19 4.36
N PRO A 147 -16.72 -10.17 3.81
CA PRO A 147 -17.72 -9.90 2.79
C PRO A 147 -18.69 -8.79 3.19
N GLU A 148 -19.14 -8.02 2.21
CA GLU A 148 -20.07 -6.89 2.36
C GLU A 148 -19.54 -5.72 3.22
N THR A 149 -18.22 -5.65 3.44
CA THR A 149 -17.61 -4.53 4.16
C THR A 149 -16.69 -3.67 3.31
N GLY A 150 -16.39 -4.08 2.08
CA GLY A 150 -15.63 -3.30 1.12
C GLY A 150 -16.39 -2.03 0.70
N LEU A 151 -15.69 -1.10 0.08
CA LEU A 151 -16.32 0.14 -0.40
C LEU A 151 -17.27 -0.15 -1.56
N ASP A 152 -18.34 0.64 -1.65
CA ASP A 152 -19.16 0.69 -2.86
C ASP A 152 -18.50 1.55 -3.96
N GLU A 153 -19.01 1.40 -5.20
CA GLU A 153 -18.43 2.03 -6.38
C GLU A 153 -18.51 3.56 -6.34
N ASP A 154 -19.65 4.10 -5.95
CA ASP A 154 -19.91 5.55 -5.97
C ASP A 154 -19.06 6.24 -4.89
N TYR A 155 -18.98 5.65 -3.71
CA TYR A 155 -18.13 6.15 -2.61
C TYR A 155 -16.64 6.13 -2.97
N LEU A 156 -16.17 5.00 -3.53
CA LEU A 156 -14.77 4.88 -3.96
C LEU A 156 -14.43 5.94 -5.02
N LEU A 157 -15.29 6.09 -6.02
CA LEU A 157 -15.09 7.05 -7.11
C LEU A 157 -15.08 8.50 -6.61
N ALA A 158 -16.06 8.87 -5.77
CA ALA A 158 -16.18 10.22 -5.23
C ALA A 158 -14.97 10.58 -4.33
N THR A 159 -14.61 9.69 -3.44
CA THR A 159 -13.46 9.90 -2.52
C THR A 159 -12.16 9.98 -3.30
N THR A 160 -11.93 9.08 -4.26
CA THR A 160 -10.72 9.07 -5.09
C THR A 160 -10.59 10.38 -5.89
N ARG A 161 -11.68 10.84 -6.53
CA ARG A 161 -11.67 12.12 -7.28
C ARG A 161 -11.37 13.31 -6.38
N THR A 162 -11.92 13.34 -5.17
CA THR A 162 -11.65 14.40 -4.21
C THR A 162 -10.17 14.46 -3.85
N LEU A 163 -9.56 13.32 -3.55
CA LEU A 163 -8.14 13.21 -3.21
C LEU A 163 -7.23 13.60 -4.39
N GLN A 164 -7.56 13.12 -5.60
CA GLN A 164 -6.82 13.46 -6.82
C GLN A 164 -6.94 14.94 -7.18
N SER A 165 -8.11 15.55 -6.98
CA SER A 165 -8.32 17.00 -7.18
C SER A 165 -7.51 17.84 -6.21
N ALA A 166 -7.17 17.31 -5.04
CA ALA A 166 -6.25 17.92 -4.09
C ALA A 166 -4.76 17.67 -4.42
N GLY A 167 -4.47 17.04 -5.56
CA GLY A 167 -3.10 16.76 -6.04
C GLY A 167 -2.47 15.49 -5.48
N LEU A 168 -3.20 14.67 -4.74
CA LEU A 168 -2.69 13.41 -4.21
C LEU A 168 -2.73 12.30 -5.26
N LYS A 169 -1.76 11.40 -5.18
CA LYS A 169 -1.80 10.11 -5.85
C LYS A 169 -2.53 9.11 -4.96
N VAL A 170 -3.44 8.33 -5.56
CA VAL A 170 -4.33 7.45 -4.81
C VAL A 170 -3.99 5.98 -5.06
N LEU A 171 -3.89 5.24 -3.97
CA LEU A 171 -3.52 3.83 -3.93
C LEU A 171 -4.71 3.00 -3.42
N ALA A 172 -4.84 1.75 -3.92
CA ALA A 172 -5.90 0.85 -3.52
C ALA A 172 -5.43 -0.62 -3.54
N PHE A 173 -6.29 -1.53 -3.08
CA PHE A 173 -6.00 -2.95 -3.00
C PHE A 173 -6.94 -3.79 -3.85
N ILE A 174 -6.40 -4.88 -4.38
CA ILE A 174 -7.12 -5.97 -5.04
C ILE A 174 -6.93 -7.28 -4.27
N PRO A 175 -7.84 -8.25 -4.38
CA PRO A 175 -7.65 -9.57 -3.82
C PRO A 175 -6.54 -10.34 -4.54
N GLY A 176 -5.97 -11.35 -3.87
CA GLY A 176 -5.17 -12.40 -4.48
C GLY A 176 -6.03 -13.53 -5.05
N ASP A 177 -5.39 -14.58 -5.58
CA ASP A 177 -6.07 -15.73 -6.17
C ASP A 177 -5.46 -17.10 -5.79
N GLU A 178 -4.33 -17.14 -5.11
CA GLU A 178 -3.61 -18.39 -4.82
C GLU A 178 -3.55 -18.67 -3.32
N TRP A 179 -3.19 -17.68 -2.53
CA TRP A 179 -3.14 -17.78 -1.08
C TRP A 179 -3.87 -16.59 -0.47
N LEU A 180 -5.06 -16.83 0.04
CA LEU A 180 -5.89 -15.82 0.68
C LEU A 180 -5.56 -15.71 2.18
N ARG A 181 -5.63 -14.50 2.71
CA ARG A 181 -5.33 -14.24 4.12
C ARG A 181 -6.46 -14.68 5.04
N GLY A 182 -6.09 -15.41 6.10
CA GLY A 182 -7.02 -15.73 7.18
C GLY A 182 -7.39 -14.53 8.07
N PRO A 183 -8.36 -14.74 8.97
CA PRO A 183 -9.07 -15.98 9.23
C PRO A 183 -10.26 -16.24 8.28
N VAL A 184 -10.67 -15.26 7.46
CA VAL A 184 -11.89 -15.37 6.64
C VAL A 184 -11.64 -16.06 5.29
N PHE A 185 -10.48 -15.84 4.66
CA PHE A 185 -10.09 -16.41 3.36
C PHE A 185 -11.03 -16.05 2.20
N GLU A 186 -11.61 -14.85 2.22
CA GLU A 186 -12.56 -14.34 1.19
C GLU A 186 -11.94 -13.23 0.32
N GLY A 187 -10.61 -13.08 0.37
CA GLY A 187 -9.91 -12.01 -0.32
C GLY A 187 -9.98 -10.66 0.40
N LEU A 188 -9.10 -9.76 0.03
CA LEU A 188 -8.89 -8.48 0.69
C LEU A 188 -9.01 -7.30 -0.29
N PRO A 189 -10.16 -7.06 -0.93
CA PRO A 189 -10.32 -5.93 -1.85
C PRO A 189 -10.54 -4.60 -1.12
N THR A 190 -10.25 -3.50 -1.80
CA THR A 190 -10.78 -2.17 -1.44
C THR A 190 -12.25 -2.03 -1.86
N LEU A 191 -12.57 -2.36 -3.10
CA LEU A 191 -13.92 -2.32 -3.66
C LEU A 191 -14.62 -3.65 -3.46
N GLU A 192 -15.81 -3.67 -2.88
CA GLU A 192 -16.54 -4.92 -2.62
C GLU A 192 -16.83 -5.70 -3.89
N ALA A 193 -17.14 -5.03 -4.99
CA ALA A 193 -17.37 -5.67 -6.29
C ALA A 193 -16.16 -6.47 -6.82
N HIS A 194 -14.97 -6.26 -6.28
CA HIS A 194 -13.78 -7.01 -6.66
C HIS A 194 -13.59 -8.31 -5.87
N ARG A 195 -14.40 -8.54 -4.83
CA ARG A 195 -14.32 -9.78 -4.06
C ARG A 195 -14.67 -10.98 -4.95
N GLY A 196 -13.75 -11.95 -5.02
CA GLY A 196 -13.88 -13.11 -5.92
C GLY A 196 -13.61 -12.82 -7.40
N MET A 197 -13.27 -11.58 -7.77
CA MET A 197 -12.84 -11.25 -9.13
C MET A 197 -11.39 -11.67 -9.36
N LEU A 198 -11.03 -12.01 -10.60
CA LEU A 198 -9.64 -12.28 -10.97
C LEU A 198 -8.77 -11.02 -10.70
N PRO A 199 -7.60 -11.15 -10.08
CA PRO A 199 -6.73 -10.04 -9.75
C PRO A 199 -6.42 -9.11 -10.93
N SER A 200 -6.18 -9.67 -12.14
CA SER A 200 -5.90 -8.85 -13.33
C SER A 200 -7.11 -8.02 -13.79
N ALA A 201 -8.33 -8.57 -13.63
CA ALA A 201 -9.55 -7.83 -13.96
C ALA A 201 -9.81 -6.71 -12.95
N ALA A 202 -9.68 -6.99 -11.65
CA ALA A 202 -9.78 -5.97 -10.59
C ALA A 202 -8.71 -4.89 -10.74
N PHE A 203 -7.48 -5.26 -11.12
CA PHE A 203 -6.39 -4.33 -11.41
C PHE A 203 -6.75 -3.38 -12.56
N ALA A 204 -7.20 -3.92 -13.68
CA ALA A 204 -7.58 -3.14 -14.85
C ALA A 204 -8.75 -2.19 -14.54
N ASP A 205 -9.75 -2.64 -13.78
CA ASP A 205 -10.88 -1.81 -13.37
C ASP A 205 -10.43 -0.63 -12.49
N LEU A 206 -9.62 -0.87 -11.45
CA LEU A 206 -9.06 0.21 -10.61
C LEU A 206 -8.20 1.19 -11.42
N ALA A 207 -7.41 0.69 -12.36
CA ALA A 207 -6.53 1.50 -13.17
C ALA A 207 -7.28 2.37 -14.20
N ILE A 208 -8.29 1.82 -14.87
CA ILE A 208 -9.00 2.49 -15.97
C ILE A 208 -10.18 3.32 -15.46
N ARG A 209 -11.06 2.70 -14.66
CA ARG A 209 -12.32 3.33 -14.25
C ARG A 209 -12.13 4.31 -13.09
N TYR A 210 -11.27 3.96 -12.14
CA TYR A 210 -11.02 4.78 -10.94
C TYR A 210 -9.75 5.60 -11.03
N GLY A 211 -8.88 5.34 -12.01
CA GLY A 211 -7.64 6.10 -12.21
C GLY A 211 -6.65 5.99 -11.05
N MET A 212 -6.60 4.82 -10.39
CA MET A 212 -5.67 4.60 -9.28
C MET A 212 -4.23 4.68 -9.75
N ASP A 213 -3.39 5.35 -8.97
CA ASP A 213 -1.98 5.55 -9.29
C ASP A 213 -1.11 4.33 -8.95
N GLY A 214 -1.48 3.57 -7.92
CA GLY A 214 -0.82 2.32 -7.54
C GLY A 214 -1.82 1.34 -6.95
N ILE A 215 -1.64 0.05 -7.30
CA ILE A 215 -2.59 -1.00 -6.94
C ILE A 215 -1.81 -2.15 -6.31
N PHE A 216 -2.25 -2.59 -5.13
CA PHE A 216 -1.56 -3.59 -4.31
C PHE A 216 -2.39 -4.87 -4.23
N VAL A 217 -1.76 -6.02 -4.35
CA VAL A 217 -2.36 -7.28 -3.94
C VAL A 217 -2.35 -7.31 -2.42
N ALA A 218 -3.52 -7.38 -1.80
CA ALA A 218 -3.64 -7.37 -0.34
C ALA A 218 -3.46 -8.77 0.27
N ASP A 219 -3.81 -9.82 -0.44
CA ASP A 219 -3.62 -11.20 0.01
C ASP A 219 -2.16 -11.65 -0.10
N PRO A 220 -1.73 -12.68 0.67
CA PRO A 220 -0.37 -13.20 0.62
C PRO A 220 0.05 -13.80 -0.73
N GLY A 221 -0.88 -14.30 -1.53
CA GLY A 221 -0.58 -15.01 -2.76
C GLY A 221 -1.21 -14.40 -4.01
N LEU A 222 -0.39 -14.31 -5.07
CA LEU A 222 -0.80 -13.97 -6.42
C LEU A 222 -0.22 -15.00 -7.38
N SER A 223 -1.06 -15.65 -8.18
CA SER A 223 -0.62 -16.64 -9.15
C SER A 223 0.29 -16.00 -10.22
N ARG A 224 1.21 -16.81 -10.72
CA ARG A 224 2.10 -16.39 -11.81
C ARG A 224 1.33 -15.96 -13.06
N THR A 225 0.19 -16.57 -13.31
CA THR A 225 -0.68 -16.24 -14.43
C THR A 225 -1.24 -14.84 -14.30
N GLU A 226 -1.82 -14.50 -13.15
CA GLU A 226 -2.39 -13.19 -12.88
C GLU A 226 -1.30 -12.11 -12.80
N ALA A 227 -0.17 -12.41 -12.17
CA ALA A 227 0.99 -11.52 -12.14
C ALA A 227 1.49 -11.15 -13.55
N ASN A 228 1.53 -12.12 -14.48
CA ASN A 228 1.93 -11.89 -15.87
C ASN A 228 0.90 -11.06 -16.64
N ARG A 229 -0.41 -11.32 -16.45
CA ARG A 229 -1.49 -10.51 -17.06
C ARG A 229 -1.40 -9.04 -16.64
N ILE A 230 -1.24 -8.78 -15.36
CA ILE A 230 -1.06 -7.41 -14.83
C ILE A 230 0.21 -6.77 -15.40
N ARG A 231 1.31 -7.51 -15.47
CA ARG A 231 2.57 -7.01 -16.03
C ARG A 231 2.42 -6.61 -17.50
N MET A 232 1.73 -7.42 -18.31
CA MET A 232 1.42 -7.09 -19.70
C MET A 232 0.56 -5.82 -19.81
N PHE A 233 -0.50 -5.71 -19.02
CA PHE A 233 -1.34 -4.51 -18.94
C PHE A 233 -0.52 -3.26 -18.64
N CYS A 234 0.37 -3.30 -17.65
CA CYS A 234 1.24 -2.17 -17.29
C CYS A 234 2.24 -1.80 -18.40
N GLN A 235 2.68 -2.76 -19.21
CA GLN A 235 3.59 -2.51 -20.35
C GLN A 235 2.87 -1.85 -21.52
N GLU A 236 1.71 -2.35 -21.90
CA GLU A 236 0.90 -1.81 -23.01
C GLU A 236 0.44 -0.39 -22.74
N THR A 237 -0.04 -0.09 -21.53
CA THR A 237 -0.46 1.26 -21.14
C THR A 237 0.69 2.29 -21.12
N LYS A 238 1.94 1.85 -20.98
CA LYS A 238 3.12 2.73 -21.11
C LYS A 238 3.43 3.08 -22.58
N VAL A 239 3.14 2.20 -23.51
CA VAL A 239 3.40 2.42 -24.95
C VAL A 239 2.41 3.42 -25.51
N ASP A 240 1.12 3.30 -25.21
CA ASP A 240 0.08 4.22 -25.73
C ASP A 240 0.28 5.68 -25.31
N ARG A 241 0.80 5.91 -24.10
CA ARG A 241 1.07 7.29 -23.63
C ARG A 241 2.29 7.95 -24.30
N LYS A 242 3.19 7.18 -24.91
CA LYS A 242 4.33 7.71 -25.68
C LYS A 242 3.98 8.08 -27.11
N SER A 243 2.85 7.57 -27.61
CA SER A 243 2.39 7.82 -28.98
C SER A 243 1.44 9.02 -29.11
N VAL A 244 1.16 9.74 -28.03
CA VAL A 244 0.27 10.91 -27.97
C VAL A 244 1.04 12.21 -27.67
N VAL A 245 2.32 12.29 -28.02
CA VAL A 245 3.12 13.52 -27.96
C VAL A 245 3.53 13.92 -29.36
#